data_03d095e3715352051083eb1923049e5d
#
_entry.id   03d095e3715352051083eb1923049e5d
#
_cell.length_a   1.000
_cell.length_b   1.000
_cell.length_c   1.000
_cell.angle_alpha   90.00
_cell.angle_beta   90.00
_cell.angle_gamma   90.00
#
_symmetry.space_group_name_H-M   'P 1'
#
loop_
_entity.id
_entity.type
_entity.pdbx_description
1 polymer ?
#
loop_
_entity_poly.entity_id
_entity_poly.type
_entity_poly.pdbx_seq_one_letter_code
_entity_poly.pdbx_strand_id
1 'polypeptide(L)'
;MLKSKVENKSLFDGDDKLFKSYLKNCKLYFEYGVGASTRWVLENSNSNIIAVDTDKEWINFVNIKIDSLRTKLIWVNLGDLSKWGRPNSYKYKDNFIDYVSGVWNFKKQADVILIDGRFRVACFFYSLLHSKPDSVIIFDDYFDRP
;
A
#
# COMPACT_ATOMS: atom_id res chain seq x y z
N MET A 1 -2.37 -18.82 -26.62
CA MET A 1 -2.27 -19.95 -25.71
C MET A 1 -1.33 -19.62 -24.55
N LEU A 2 -1.76 -18.70 -23.67
CA LEU A 2 -1.02 -18.27 -22.47
C LEU A 2 -2.05 -17.89 -21.38
N LYS A 3 -2.99 -18.82 -21.17
CA LYS A 3 -3.98 -18.77 -20.07
C LYS A 3 -3.79 -20.01 -19.21
N SER A 4 -2.73 -20.08 -18.45
CA SER A 4 -2.64 -21.02 -17.33
C SER A 4 -1.32 -20.81 -16.63
N LYS A 5 -1.28 -19.97 -15.62
CA LYS A 5 -0.44 -20.00 -14.43
C LYS A 5 -0.60 -18.68 -13.64
N VAL A 6 -1.83 -18.33 -13.28
CA VAL A 6 -2.07 -17.54 -12.06
C VAL A 6 -2.43 -18.59 -11.02
N GLU A 7 -1.47 -19.44 -10.73
CA GLU A 7 -1.51 -20.28 -9.54
C GLU A 7 -1.50 -19.37 -8.32
N ASN A 8 -2.42 -19.62 -7.42
CA ASN A 8 -2.56 -19.21 -6.01
C ASN A 8 -1.26 -18.79 -5.30
N LYS A 9 -0.58 -17.79 -5.82
CA LYS A 9 0.56 -17.23 -5.14
C LYS A 9 0.01 -16.34 -4.03
N SER A 10 0.40 -16.62 -2.80
CA SER A 10 0.11 -15.75 -1.67
C SER A 10 0.55 -14.33 -1.98
N LEU A 11 -0.19 -13.32 -1.50
CA LEU A 11 0.16 -11.90 -1.67
C LEU A 11 1.43 -11.54 -0.91
N PHE A 12 1.71 -12.28 0.16
CA PHE A 12 2.85 -12.08 1.06
C PHE A 12 3.67 -13.37 1.18
N ASP A 13 4.87 -13.26 1.71
CA ASP A 13 5.66 -14.43 2.09
C ASP A 13 5.00 -15.10 3.31
N GLY A 14 4.22 -16.14 3.06
CA GLY A 14 3.46 -16.86 4.06
C GLY A 14 1.96 -16.86 3.82
N ASP A 15 1.17 -16.63 4.86
CA ASP A 15 -0.29 -16.72 4.82
C ASP A 15 -0.96 -15.33 4.67
N ASP A 16 -1.74 -15.17 3.63
CA ASP A 16 -2.54 -13.96 3.38
C ASP A 16 -4.00 -14.05 3.84
N LYS A 17 -4.39 -15.16 4.50
CA LYS A 17 -5.78 -15.38 4.95
C LYS A 17 -6.24 -14.33 5.95
N LEU A 18 -5.36 -13.95 6.88
CA LEU A 18 -5.67 -12.93 7.88
C LEU A 18 -5.94 -11.58 7.21
N PHE A 19 -5.08 -11.14 6.30
CA PHE A 19 -5.28 -9.94 5.50
C PHE A 19 -6.61 -9.98 4.77
N LYS A 20 -6.89 -11.04 4.02
CA LYS A 20 -8.13 -11.22 3.29
C LYS A 20 -9.37 -11.19 4.19
N SER A 21 -9.26 -11.72 5.41
CA SER A 21 -10.36 -11.72 6.38
C SER A 21 -10.75 -10.32 6.84
N TYR A 22 -9.77 -9.44 7.06
CA TYR A 22 -10.03 -8.04 7.45
C TYR A 22 -10.64 -7.22 6.31
N LEU A 23 -10.36 -7.56 5.06
CA LEU A 23 -10.91 -6.85 3.90
C LEU A 23 -12.39 -7.15 3.62
N LYS A 24 -12.97 -8.21 4.17
CA LYS A 24 -14.38 -8.59 3.92
C LYS A 24 -15.38 -7.49 4.28
N ASN A 25 -15.14 -6.77 5.37
CA ASN A 25 -16.02 -5.71 5.87
C ASN A 25 -15.34 -4.31 5.84
N CYS A 26 -14.20 -4.20 5.19
CA CYS A 26 -13.44 -2.96 5.07
C CYS A 26 -14.17 -1.99 4.14
N LYS A 27 -14.41 -0.77 4.59
CA LYS A 27 -14.99 0.32 3.79
C LYS A 27 -13.91 1.22 3.21
N LEU A 28 -12.84 1.47 3.98
CA LEU A 28 -11.71 2.28 3.55
C LEU A 28 -10.39 1.59 3.91
N TYR A 29 -9.60 1.36 2.88
CA TYR A 29 -8.31 0.71 2.94
C TYR A 29 -7.20 1.70 2.58
N PHE A 30 -6.16 1.77 3.43
CA PHE A 30 -4.93 2.49 3.15
C PHE A 30 -3.79 1.52 2.86
N GLU A 31 -2.92 1.89 1.93
CA GLU A 31 -1.77 1.06 1.56
C GLU A 31 -0.52 1.91 1.33
N TYR A 32 0.56 1.48 1.94
CA TYR A 32 1.90 1.93 1.65
C TYR A 32 2.62 0.88 0.81
N GLY A 33 2.87 1.19 -0.45
CA GLY A 33 3.42 0.24 -1.43
C GLY A 33 2.32 -0.33 -2.34
N VAL A 34 2.23 0.18 -3.57
CA VAL A 34 1.24 -0.25 -4.57
C VAL A 34 1.70 -1.51 -5.29
N GLY A 35 0.83 -2.50 -5.42
CA GLY A 35 1.22 -3.75 -6.08
C GLY A 35 0.11 -4.80 -6.17
N ALA A 36 0.47 -6.06 -5.94
CA ALA A 36 -0.44 -7.20 -6.04
C ALA A 36 -1.58 -7.14 -5.02
N SER A 37 -1.30 -6.67 -3.79
CA SER A 37 -2.30 -6.46 -2.74
C SER A 37 -3.32 -5.40 -3.13
N THR A 38 -2.90 -4.27 -3.70
CA THR A 38 -3.80 -3.23 -4.23
C THR A 38 -4.76 -3.81 -5.25
N ARG A 39 -4.24 -4.57 -6.22
CA ARG A 39 -5.05 -5.21 -7.24
C ARG A 39 -6.02 -6.23 -6.66
N TRP A 40 -5.56 -7.04 -5.72
CA TRP A 40 -6.42 -8.02 -5.07
C TRP A 40 -7.60 -7.34 -4.35
N VAL A 41 -7.34 -6.26 -3.61
CA VAL A 41 -8.40 -5.49 -2.92
C VAL A 41 -9.40 -4.92 -3.91
N LEU A 42 -8.92 -4.40 -5.04
CA LEU A 42 -9.79 -3.88 -6.11
C LEU A 42 -10.71 -4.95 -6.71
N GLU A 43 -10.19 -6.14 -6.93
CA GLU A 43 -10.89 -7.23 -7.60
C GLU A 43 -11.81 -8.00 -6.64
N ASN A 44 -11.51 -8.01 -5.33
CA ASN A 44 -12.16 -8.92 -4.37
C ASN A 44 -12.87 -8.20 -3.22
N SER A 45 -12.87 -6.87 -3.17
CA SER A 45 -13.59 -6.10 -2.16
C SER A 45 -14.30 -4.89 -2.75
N ASN A 46 -15.22 -4.32 -1.97
CA ASN A 46 -15.90 -3.05 -2.30
C ASN A 46 -15.27 -1.85 -1.56
N SER A 47 -14.09 -2.03 -0.99
CA SER A 47 -13.40 -0.97 -0.24
C SER A 47 -13.02 0.21 -1.14
N ASN A 48 -13.14 1.42 -0.62
CA ASN A 48 -12.41 2.54 -1.17
C ASN A 48 -10.93 2.39 -0.84
N ILE A 49 -10.04 2.80 -1.72
CA ILE A 49 -8.60 2.62 -1.59
C ILE A 49 -7.90 3.95 -1.69
N ILE A 50 -6.98 4.21 -0.77
CA ILE A 50 -5.99 5.28 -0.87
C ILE A 50 -4.62 4.63 -0.66
N ALA A 51 -3.78 4.68 -1.67
CA ALA A 51 -2.47 4.04 -1.64
C ALA A 51 -1.37 4.99 -2.12
N VAL A 52 -0.16 4.83 -1.60
CA VAL A 52 1.01 5.63 -1.93
C VAL A 52 2.16 4.75 -2.38
N ASP A 53 2.87 5.18 -3.42
CA ASP A 53 4.12 4.53 -3.87
C ASP A 53 5.13 5.56 -4.36
N THR A 54 6.38 5.15 -4.40
CA THR A 54 7.51 5.91 -4.94
C THR A 54 7.76 5.58 -6.41
N ASP A 55 7.34 4.42 -6.86
CA ASP A 55 7.52 3.91 -8.21
C ASP A 55 6.33 4.23 -9.11
N LYS A 56 6.54 5.16 -10.03
CA LYS A 56 5.51 5.60 -10.97
C LYS A 56 5.06 4.50 -11.93
N GLU A 57 5.92 3.55 -12.24
CA GLU A 57 5.57 2.44 -13.14
C GLU A 57 4.58 1.49 -12.46
N TRP A 58 4.75 1.21 -11.17
CA TRP A 58 3.78 0.43 -10.40
C TRP A 58 2.43 1.13 -10.30
N ILE A 59 2.42 2.43 -10.03
CA ILE A 59 1.19 3.21 -10.01
C ILE A 59 0.48 3.14 -11.38
N ASN A 60 1.21 3.34 -12.47
CA ASN A 60 0.65 3.27 -13.81
C ASN A 60 0.14 1.85 -14.14
N PHE A 61 0.89 0.82 -13.76
CA PHE A 61 0.50 -0.58 -13.98
C PHE A 61 -0.82 -0.94 -13.29
N VAL A 62 -1.01 -0.46 -12.08
CA VAL A 62 -2.25 -0.65 -11.34
C VAL A 62 -3.36 0.22 -11.94
N ASN A 63 -3.09 1.49 -12.31
CA ASN A 63 -4.07 2.42 -12.89
C ASN A 63 -4.73 1.93 -14.19
N ILE A 64 -4.06 1.15 -15.01
CA ILE A 64 -4.59 0.67 -16.30
C ILE A 64 -5.87 -0.18 -16.16
N LYS A 65 -6.17 -0.71 -14.97
CA LYS A 65 -7.27 -1.65 -14.72
C LYS A 65 -8.28 -1.17 -13.67
N ILE A 66 -8.25 0.11 -13.28
CA ILE A 66 -8.93 0.56 -12.07
C ILE A 66 -10.26 1.27 -12.34
N ASP A 67 -11.22 0.95 -11.49
CA ASP A 67 -12.35 1.84 -11.17
C ASP A 67 -11.84 3.08 -10.43
N SER A 68 -11.68 4.18 -11.16
CA SER A 68 -11.16 5.46 -10.65
C SER A 68 -12.08 6.11 -9.59
N LEU A 69 -13.33 5.66 -9.46
CA LEU A 69 -14.30 6.27 -8.54
C LEU A 69 -13.99 5.94 -7.08
N ARG A 70 -13.43 4.77 -6.81
CA ARG A 70 -13.15 4.31 -5.43
C ARG A 70 -11.66 4.20 -5.09
N THR A 71 -10.77 4.63 -5.99
CA THR A 71 -9.33 4.46 -5.82
C THR A 71 -8.58 5.78 -6.01
N LYS A 72 -7.69 6.06 -5.07
CA LYS A 72 -6.74 7.17 -5.14
C LYS A 72 -5.33 6.63 -5.00
N LEU A 73 -4.52 6.76 -6.03
CA LEU A 73 -3.11 6.40 -6.01
C LEU A 73 -2.26 7.67 -5.98
N ILE A 74 -1.33 7.71 -5.04
CA ILE A 74 -0.45 8.85 -4.78
C ILE A 74 0.97 8.44 -5.18
N TRP A 75 1.53 9.15 -6.13
CA TRP A 75 2.94 9.01 -6.44
C TRP A 75 3.76 10.07 -5.72
N VAL A 76 4.80 9.63 -5.01
CA VAL A 76 5.76 10.53 -4.35
C VAL A 76 7.12 10.39 -5.01
N ASN A 77 7.58 11.48 -5.61
CA ASN A 77 8.87 11.50 -6.30
C ASN A 77 10.03 11.53 -5.28
N LEU A 78 10.80 10.45 -5.24
CA LEU A 78 12.02 10.36 -4.44
C LEU A 78 13.30 10.38 -5.30
N GLY A 79 13.19 10.77 -6.58
CA GLY A 79 14.29 10.76 -7.55
C GLY A 79 14.52 9.39 -8.14
N ASP A 80 15.77 9.12 -8.53
CA ASP A 80 16.16 7.82 -9.07
C ASP A 80 16.03 6.73 -7.99
N LEU A 81 15.41 5.63 -8.38
CA LEU A 81 15.11 4.52 -7.50
C LEU A 81 16.00 3.31 -7.81
N SER A 82 16.39 2.61 -6.77
CA SER A 82 16.92 1.27 -6.83
C SER A 82 15.81 0.24 -6.62
N LYS A 83 16.19 -1.02 -6.49
CA LYS A 83 15.27 -2.14 -6.27
C LYS A 83 14.27 -1.83 -5.17
N TRP A 84 13.01 -2.20 -5.40
CA TRP A 84 11.89 -2.02 -4.46
C TRP A 84 11.52 -0.57 -4.15
N GLY A 85 11.72 0.37 -5.10
CA GLY A 85 11.35 1.77 -4.92
C GLY A 85 12.20 2.52 -3.90
N ARG A 86 13.41 2.02 -3.59
CA ARG A 86 14.34 2.66 -2.65
C ARG A 86 15.04 3.85 -3.32
N PRO A 87 15.03 5.05 -2.72
CA PRO A 87 15.74 6.20 -3.30
C PRO A 87 17.25 5.98 -3.30
N ASN A 88 17.91 6.33 -4.39
CA ASN A 88 19.35 6.24 -4.55
C ASN A 88 20.11 7.37 -3.86
N SER A 89 19.43 8.44 -3.48
CA SER A 89 20.04 9.60 -2.84
C SER A 89 19.07 10.34 -1.93
N TYR A 90 19.59 11.25 -1.11
CA TYR A 90 18.81 12.13 -0.27
C TYR A 90 18.39 13.46 -0.95
N LYS A 91 18.55 13.57 -2.27
CA LYS A 91 18.21 14.79 -3.03
C LYS A 91 16.76 15.23 -2.80
N TYR A 92 15.85 14.26 -2.68
CA TYR A 92 14.41 14.49 -2.49
C TYR A 92 13.95 14.15 -1.06
N LYS A 93 14.84 14.30 -0.05
CA LYS A 93 14.52 13.96 1.35
C LYS A 93 13.31 14.73 1.90
N ASP A 94 13.07 15.93 1.40
CA ASP A 94 11.94 16.75 1.84
C ASP A 94 10.58 16.13 1.44
N ASN A 95 10.57 15.26 0.43
CA ASN A 95 9.39 14.51 0.01
C ASN A 95 9.16 13.23 0.84
N PHE A 96 10.06 12.86 1.74
CA PHE A 96 9.88 11.64 2.56
C PHE A 96 8.64 11.74 3.44
N ILE A 97 8.37 12.91 3.99
CA ILE A 97 7.17 13.14 4.78
C ILE A 97 5.90 13.04 3.93
N ASP A 98 5.94 13.43 2.67
CA ASP A 98 4.80 13.34 1.76
C ASP A 98 4.41 11.87 1.49
N TYR A 99 5.39 10.96 1.50
CA TYR A 99 5.11 9.53 1.44
C TYR A 99 4.44 9.03 2.72
N VAL A 100 4.98 9.38 3.88
CA VAL A 100 4.50 8.91 5.19
C VAL A 100 3.10 9.46 5.50
N SER A 101 2.85 10.74 5.18
CA SER A 101 1.56 11.39 5.45
C SER A 101 0.54 11.26 4.32
N GLY A 102 0.96 10.83 3.13
CA GLY A 102 0.18 10.95 1.90
C GLY A 102 -1.23 10.38 1.98
N VAL A 103 -1.40 9.15 2.48
CA VAL A 103 -2.71 8.51 2.63
C VAL A 103 -3.63 9.22 3.63
N TRP A 104 -3.06 9.99 4.57
CA TRP A 104 -3.78 10.71 5.62
C TRP A 104 -4.26 12.11 5.22
N ASN A 105 -3.71 12.67 4.13
CA ASN A 105 -4.03 14.03 3.69
C ASN A 105 -5.49 14.21 3.26
N PHE A 106 -6.22 13.14 3.06
CA PHE A 106 -7.65 13.15 2.74
C PHE A 106 -8.56 13.30 3.97
N LYS A 107 -8.00 13.38 5.18
CA LYS A 107 -8.75 13.52 6.46
C LYS A 107 -9.80 12.42 6.64
N LYS A 108 -9.48 11.20 6.24
CA LYS A 108 -10.32 10.01 6.37
C LYS A 108 -9.68 9.00 7.31
N GLN A 109 -10.51 8.13 7.88
CA GLN A 109 -10.08 7.08 8.83
C GLN A 109 -10.24 5.71 8.17
N ALA A 110 -9.12 5.03 7.95
CA ALA A 110 -9.11 3.70 7.38
C ALA A 110 -9.55 2.64 8.39
N ASP A 111 -10.20 1.59 7.87
CA ASP A 111 -10.51 0.38 8.65
C ASP A 111 -9.30 -0.56 8.68
N VAL A 112 -8.58 -0.66 7.57
CA VAL A 112 -7.39 -1.49 7.42
C VAL A 112 -6.28 -0.66 6.76
N ILE A 113 -5.06 -0.79 7.28
CA ILE A 113 -3.87 -0.12 6.80
C ILE A 113 -2.79 -1.18 6.57
N LEU A 114 -2.32 -1.33 5.33
CA LEU A 114 -1.20 -2.20 5.00
C LEU A 114 0.09 -1.39 4.84
N ILE A 115 1.14 -1.84 5.50
CA ILE A 115 2.49 -1.25 5.42
C ILE A 115 3.42 -2.26 4.76
N ASP A 116 3.59 -2.12 3.44
CA ASP A 116 4.43 -2.98 2.59
C ASP A 116 5.34 -2.18 1.63
N GLY A 117 5.51 -0.89 1.87
CA GLY A 117 6.27 0.03 1.02
C GLY A 117 7.61 0.49 1.63
N ARG A 118 7.90 1.76 1.46
CA ARG A 118 9.10 2.41 2.01
C ARG A 118 8.82 3.05 3.37
N PHE A 119 9.89 3.36 4.10
CA PHE A 119 9.81 4.05 5.40
C PHE A 119 8.84 3.36 6.38
N ARG A 120 8.81 2.02 6.40
CA ARG A 120 7.80 1.22 7.10
C ARG A 120 7.65 1.60 8.57
N VAL A 121 8.76 1.82 9.28
CA VAL A 121 8.74 2.22 10.70
C VAL A 121 8.08 3.58 10.88
N ALA A 122 8.43 4.56 10.05
CA ALA A 122 7.80 5.88 10.09
C ALA A 122 6.31 5.81 9.73
N CYS A 123 5.95 5.05 8.69
CA CYS A 123 4.55 4.81 8.30
C CYS A 123 3.76 4.14 9.42
N PHE A 124 4.36 3.19 10.12
CA PHE A 124 3.72 2.51 11.26
C PHE A 124 3.41 3.49 12.40
N PHE A 125 4.42 4.23 12.87
CA PHE A 125 4.21 5.20 13.95
C PHE A 125 3.25 6.33 13.55
N TYR A 126 3.35 6.82 12.32
CA TYR A 126 2.42 7.81 11.82
C TYR A 126 0.97 7.28 11.79
N SER A 127 0.81 6.03 11.36
CA SER A 127 -0.49 5.36 11.36
C SER A 127 -1.05 5.16 12.77
N LEU A 128 -0.22 4.78 13.74
CA LEU A 128 -0.63 4.66 15.14
C LEU A 128 -1.16 5.98 15.71
N LEU A 129 -0.54 7.10 15.35
CA LEU A 129 -0.90 8.42 15.85
C LEU A 129 -2.19 8.98 15.21
N HIS A 130 -2.53 8.54 13.99
CA HIS A 130 -3.61 9.14 13.21
C HIS A 130 -4.80 8.21 12.97
N SER A 131 -4.67 6.91 13.22
CA SER A 131 -5.76 5.95 13.05
C SER A 131 -6.79 6.02 14.18
N LYS A 132 -8.01 5.61 13.88
CA LYS A 132 -9.06 5.40 14.88
C LYS A 132 -8.75 4.14 15.71
N PRO A 133 -9.30 3.99 16.93
CA PRO A 133 -8.96 2.90 17.85
C PRO A 133 -9.19 1.48 17.31
N ASP A 134 -10.14 1.31 16.41
CA ASP A 134 -10.53 0.02 15.82
C ASP A 134 -9.89 -0.24 14.43
N SER A 135 -8.99 0.62 13.99
CA SER A 135 -8.21 0.38 12.77
C SER A 135 -7.25 -0.79 12.94
N VAL A 136 -7.17 -1.63 11.92
CA VAL A 136 -6.19 -2.72 11.86
C VAL A 136 -4.99 -2.29 11.05
N ILE A 137 -3.81 -2.35 11.65
CA ILE A 137 -2.53 -2.06 10.97
C ILE A 137 -1.82 -3.38 10.72
N ILE A 138 -1.54 -3.68 9.46
CA ILE A 138 -0.81 -4.86 9.02
C ILE A 138 0.56 -4.42 8.55
N PHE A 139 1.60 -4.98 9.16
CA PHE A 139 3.00 -4.69 8.84
C PHE A 139 3.63 -5.93 8.21
N ASP A 140 3.92 -5.86 6.91
CA ASP A 140 4.53 -6.96 6.18
C ASP A 140 6.05 -7.03 6.41
N ASP A 141 6.62 -8.24 6.32
CA ASP A 141 8.05 -8.53 6.56
C ASP A 141 8.57 -8.09 7.95
N TYR A 142 7.75 -8.11 8.97
CA TYR A 142 8.16 -7.63 10.30
C TYR A 142 9.33 -8.43 10.89
N PHE A 143 9.30 -9.76 10.73
CA PHE A 143 10.29 -10.65 11.33
C PHE A 143 11.61 -10.72 10.55
N ASP A 144 11.62 -10.41 9.28
CA ASP A 144 12.78 -10.54 8.39
C ASP A 144 13.61 -9.25 8.25
N ARG A 145 13.29 -8.23 9.05
CA ARG A 145 14.02 -6.95 9.06
C ARG A 145 14.65 -6.70 10.41
N PRO A 146 16.02 -6.71 10.47
CA PRO A 146 16.74 -6.35 11.68
C PRO A 146 16.57 -4.88 12.06
#